data_b3cd4e2c3ab17b43aa924292f2bdcd51
#
_entry.id   b3cd4e2c3ab17b43aa924292f2bdcd51
#
_cell.length_a   1.000
_cell.length_b   1.000
_cell.length_c   1.000
_cell.angle_alpha   90.00
_cell.angle_beta   90.00
_cell.angle_gamma   90.00
#
_symmetry.space_group_name_H-M   'P 1'
#
loop_
_entity.id
_entity.type
_entity.pdbx_description
1 polymer ?
#
loop_
_entity_poly.entity_id
_entity_poly.type
_entity_poly.pdbx_seq_one_letter_code
_entity_poly.pdbx_strand_id
1 'polypeptide(L)'
;LFLSLILALGLLFNISTIMKEWFHVKPLPYLFKKESREQFLTRQIRAYPLYRTANEFMGEKEKVLLVYMRNMGYLMDRPFYSDTFFEAHTLKKIIDEEVYAKGIIKRLKSMGITHILFNHSYVFGENSALSMGERAILKNFLIRHAQRIQVKNEFLLYRFVLD
;
A
#
# COMPACT_ATOMS: atom_id res chain seq x y z
N LEU A 1 48.69 6.24 -6.30
CA LEU A 1 48.35 6.63 -4.94
C LEU A 1 46.96 7.27 -4.84
N PHE A 2 46.65 8.33 -5.63
CA PHE A 2 45.37 9.04 -5.58
C PHE A 2 44.16 8.15 -5.96
N LEU A 3 44.29 7.35 -7.01
CA LEU A 3 43.23 6.41 -7.44
C LEU A 3 42.98 5.35 -6.36
N SER A 4 44.03 4.80 -5.75
CA SER A 4 43.89 3.82 -4.67
C SER A 4 43.17 4.36 -3.45
N LEU A 5 43.40 5.63 -3.12
CA LEU A 5 42.70 6.31 -2.03
C LEU A 5 41.18 6.47 -2.33
N ILE A 6 40.84 6.89 -3.54
CA ILE A 6 39.43 7.02 -3.96
C ILE A 6 38.71 5.66 -3.88
N LEU A 7 39.35 4.61 -4.37
CA LEU A 7 38.78 3.25 -4.30
C LEU A 7 38.58 2.79 -2.85
N ALA A 8 39.56 3.02 -2.00
CA ALA A 8 39.46 2.67 -0.58
C ALA A 8 38.32 3.42 0.12
N LEU A 9 38.18 4.72 -0.11
CA LEU A 9 37.08 5.53 0.43
C LEU A 9 35.72 5.05 -0.08
N GLY A 10 35.62 4.70 -1.37
CA GLY A 10 34.40 4.14 -1.97
C GLY A 10 34.02 2.80 -1.33
N LEU A 11 35.00 1.93 -1.10
CA LEU A 11 34.76 0.64 -0.43
C LEU A 11 34.32 0.84 1.03
N LEU A 12 34.95 1.73 1.78
CA LEU A 12 34.58 2.03 3.16
C LEU A 12 33.15 2.60 3.25
N PHE A 13 32.78 3.48 2.32
CA PHE A 13 31.43 4.02 2.24
C PHE A 13 30.39 2.90 1.97
N ASN A 14 30.65 2.03 0.99
CA ASN A 14 29.77 0.90 0.68
C ASN A 14 29.62 -0.07 1.85
N ILE A 15 30.74 -0.43 2.52
CA ILE A 15 30.71 -1.29 3.71
C ILE A 15 29.88 -0.64 4.81
N SER A 16 30.10 0.66 5.06
CA SER A 16 29.32 1.40 6.08
C SER A 16 27.82 1.38 5.77
N THR A 17 27.44 1.55 4.50
CA THR A 17 26.02 1.51 4.07
C THR A 17 25.44 0.12 4.26
N ILE A 18 26.14 -0.93 3.81
CA ILE A 18 25.69 -2.33 3.99
C ILE A 18 25.52 -2.65 5.48
N MET A 19 26.45 -2.24 6.31
CA MET A 19 26.37 -2.47 7.77
C MET A 19 25.17 -1.76 8.40
N LYS A 20 24.88 -0.52 8.01
CA LYS A 20 23.69 0.20 8.48
C LYS A 20 22.40 -0.55 8.11
N GLU A 21 22.26 -0.96 6.85
CA GLU A 21 21.11 -1.74 6.39
C GLU A 21 21.01 -3.08 7.11
N TRP A 22 22.13 -3.76 7.31
CA TRP A 22 22.17 -5.02 8.05
C TRP A 22 21.65 -4.89 9.48
N PHE A 23 22.10 -3.85 10.21
CA PHE A 23 21.62 -3.58 11.56
C PHE A 23 20.18 -3.10 11.59
N HIS A 24 19.72 -2.41 10.56
CA HIS A 24 18.33 -1.99 10.43
C HIS A 24 17.40 -3.18 10.15
N VAL A 25 17.73 -3.99 9.17
CA VAL A 25 16.93 -5.15 8.75
C VAL A 25 16.94 -6.28 9.79
N LYS A 26 18.06 -6.46 10.52
CA LYS A 26 18.27 -7.54 11.51
C LYS A 26 17.86 -8.91 10.96
N PRO A 27 18.50 -9.40 9.88
CA PRO A 27 18.06 -10.62 9.19
C PRO A 27 18.37 -11.91 9.98
N LEU A 28 19.31 -11.87 10.93
CA LEU A 28 19.79 -13.07 11.64
C LEU A 28 18.68 -13.87 12.36
N PRO A 29 17.73 -13.26 13.08
CA PRO A 29 16.66 -14.03 13.71
C PRO A 29 15.85 -14.85 12.70
N TYR A 30 15.58 -14.29 11.53
CA TYR A 30 14.88 -14.99 10.45
C TYR A 30 15.76 -16.10 9.84
N LEU A 31 17.02 -15.82 9.52
CA LEU A 31 17.97 -16.78 8.94
C LEU A 31 18.20 -17.99 9.87
N PHE A 32 18.26 -17.76 11.18
CA PHE A 32 18.40 -18.81 12.18
C PHE A 32 17.07 -19.42 12.66
N LYS A 33 15.96 -19.20 11.92
CA LYS A 33 14.63 -19.72 12.23
C LYS A 33 14.09 -19.38 13.63
N LYS A 34 14.61 -18.31 14.25
CA LYS A 34 14.11 -17.75 15.51
C LYS A 34 12.93 -16.81 15.33
N GLU A 35 12.69 -16.38 14.09
CA GLU A 35 11.60 -15.52 13.66
C GLU A 35 10.94 -16.15 12.43
N SER A 36 9.60 -16.21 12.38
CA SER A 36 8.89 -16.68 11.20
C SER A 36 8.92 -15.63 10.07
N ARG A 37 8.62 -16.08 8.82
CA ARG A 37 8.48 -15.17 7.68
C ARG A 37 7.47 -14.05 7.97
N GLU A 38 6.35 -14.38 8.59
CA GLU A 38 5.31 -13.40 8.92
C GLU A 38 5.74 -12.37 9.96
N GLN A 39 6.45 -12.82 10.99
CA GLN A 39 7.02 -11.93 12.00
C GLN A 39 8.03 -10.99 11.38
N PHE A 40 8.93 -11.53 10.54
CA PHE A 40 9.91 -10.74 9.82
C PHE A 40 9.25 -9.68 8.91
N LEU A 41 8.28 -10.08 8.08
CA LEU A 41 7.57 -9.16 7.18
C LEU A 41 6.76 -8.11 7.94
N THR A 42 6.10 -8.50 9.04
CA THR A 42 5.34 -7.56 9.89
C THR A 42 6.25 -6.49 10.50
N ARG A 43 7.48 -6.86 10.85
CA ARG A 43 8.48 -5.95 11.39
C ARG A 43 9.07 -5.03 10.32
N GLN A 44 9.28 -5.54 9.11
CA GLN A 44 9.88 -4.78 8.01
C GLN A 44 8.89 -3.92 7.24
N ILE A 45 7.66 -4.38 7.08
CA ILE A 45 6.64 -3.76 6.22
C ILE A 45 5.43 -3.39 7.06
N ARG A 46 5.28 -2.11 7.38
CA ARG A 46 4.23 -1.59 8.26
C ARG A 46 2.81 -1.94 7.79
N ALA A 47 2.60 -2.05 6.48
CA ALA A 47 1.32 -2.42 5.87
C ALA A 47 1.08 -3.94 5.79
N TYR A 48 2.08 -4.79 6.07
CA TYR A 48 1.99 -6.24 5.88
C TYR A 48 0.79 -6.89 6.58
N PRO A 49 0.43 -6.51 7.82
CA PRO A 49 -0.74 -7.09 8.47
C PRO A 49 -2.05 -6.91 7.68
N LEU A 50 -2.19 -5.80 6.93
CA LEU A 50 -3.38 -5.56 6.11
C LEU A 50 -3.35 -6.40 4.82
N TYR A 51 -2.18 -6.60 4.22
CA TYR A 51 -2.02 -7.52 3.09
C TYR A 51 -2.42 -8.95 3.49
N ARG A 52 -1.96 -9.41 4.65
CA ARG A 52 -2.34 -10.71 5.19
C ARG A 52 -3.86 -10.80 5.39
N THR A 53 -4.45 -9.82 6.08
CA THR A 53 -5.90 -9.79 6.27
C THR A 53 -6.65 -9.77 4.94
N ALA A 54 -6.21 -9.00 3.96
CA ALA A 54 -6.82 -9.00 2.63
C ALA A 54 -6.75 -10.38 1.96
N ASN A 55 -5.59 -11.04 2.01
CA ASN A 55 -5.40 -12.38 1.44
C ASN A 55 -6.25 -13.44 2.12
N GLU A 56 -6.47 -13.34 3.44
CA GLU A 56 -7.28 -14.26 4.23
C GLU A 56 -8.80 -14.00 4.05
N PHE A 57 -9.20 -12.74 3.94
CA PHE A 57 -10.61 -12.32 3.96
C PHE A 57 -11.26 -12.27 2.59
N MET A 58 -10.48 -11.94 1.55
CA MET A 58 -11.00 -11.77 0.20
C MET A 58 -11.21 -13.11 -0.49
N GLY A 59 -12.32 -13.23 -1.21
CA GLY A 59 -12.57 -14.33 -2.12
C GLY A 59 -11.62 -14.32 -3.32
N GLU A 60 -11.47 -15.47 -3.98
CA GLU A 60 -10.52 -15.64 -5.10
C GLU A 60 -10.76 -14.70 -6.29
N LYS A 61 -12.01 -14.30 -6.51
CA LYS A 61 -12.43 -13.41 -7.61
C LYS A 61 -12.55 -11.94 -7.18
N GLU A 62 -12.44 -11.66 -5.90
CA GLU A 62 -12.51 -10.30 -5.38
C GLU A 62 -11.19 -9.56 -5.68
N LYS A 63 -11.30 -8.28 -6.02
CA LYS A 63 -10.17 -7.45 -6.43
C LYS A 63 -9.99 -6.26 -5.49
N VAL A 64 -8.77 -5.99 -5.08
CA VAL A 64 -8.44 -4.82 -4.26
C VAL A 64 -7.76 -3.73 -5.10
N LEU A 65 -8.15 -2.48 -4.88
CA LEU A 65 -7.44 -1.30 -5.37
C LEU A 65 -6.39 -0.89 -4.33
N LEU A 66 -5.13 -0.89 -4.73
CA LEU A 66 -3.99 -0.46 -3.90
C LEU A 66 -3.68 1.01 -4.21
N VAL A 67 -3.75 1.89 -3.19
CA VAL A 67 -3.54 3.33 -3.36
C VAL A 67 -2.47 3.81 -2.37
N TYR A 68 -1.40 4.41 -2.87
CA TYR A 68 -0.21 4.78 -2.09
C TYR A 68 0.37 3.61 -1.27
N MET A 69 0.36 2.43 -1.89
CA MET A 69 0.92 1.21 -1.30
C MET A 69 2.30 0.88 -1.86
N ARG A 70 2.90 1.82 -2.61
CA ARG A 70 4.16 1.62 -3.35
C ARG A 70 4.04 0.38 -4.24
N ASN A 71 5.12 -0.14 -4.76
CA ASN A 71 5.10 -1.32 -5.62
C ASN A 71 5.00 -2.65 -4.82
N MET A 72 4.17 -2.68 -3.76
CA MET A 72 4.05 -3.84 -2.87
C MET A 72 2.92 -4.81 -3.28
N GLY A 73 2.40 -4.72 -4.50
CA GLY A 73 1.38 -5.65 -5.02
C GLY A 73 1.80 -7.12 -4.98
N TYR A 74 3.11 -7.40 -4.99
CA TYR A 74 3.63 -8.77 -4.85
C TYR A 74 3.33 -9.44 -3.48
N LEU A 75 2.82 -8.68 -2.51
CA LEU A 75 2.34 -9.22 -1.23
C LEU A 75 0.89 -9.68 -1.29
N MET A 76 0.17 -9.41 -2.40
CA MET A 76 -1.19 -9.85 -2.61
C MET A 76 -1.21 -11.23 -3.27
N ASP A 77 -1.95 -12.15 -2.67
CA ASP A 77 -2.30 -13.46 -3.22
C ASP A 77 -3.66 -13.41 -3.96
N ARG A 78 -4.34 -12.28 -3.93
CA ARG A 78 -5.64 -12.02 -4.56
C ARG A 78 -5.48 -11.04 -5.72
N PRO A 79 -6.42 -11.02 -6.69
CA PRO A 79 -6.39 -10.04 -7.76
C PRO A 79 -6.32 -8.62 -7.20
N PHE A 80 -5.46 -7.80 -7.77
CA PHE A 80 -5.32 -6.41 -7.36
C PHE A 80 -5.21 -5.48 -8.57
N TYR A 81 -5.49 -4.22 -8.33
CA TYR A 81 -5.20 -3.11 -9.23
C TYR A 81 -4.30 -2.12 -8.50
N SER A 82 -3.21 -1.73 -9.11
CA SER A 82 -2.25 -0.79 -8.53
C SER A 82 -1.69 0.13 -9.60
N ASP A 83 -1.62 1.41 -9.30
CA ASP A 83 -0.95 2.40 -10.14
C ASP A 83 0.55 2.38 -9.84
N THR A 84 1.38 2.22 -10.87
CA THR A 84 2.82 2.00 -10.69
C THR A 84 3.60 3.27 -10.35
N PHE A 85 3.32 4.38 -11.05
CA PHE A 85 4.04 5.66 -10.89
C PHE A 85 3.18 6.73 -10.21
N PHE A 86 1.90 6.78 -10.53
CA PHE A 86 0.94 7.74 -9.99
C PHE A 86 -0.02 7.02 -9.07
N GLU A 87 0.43 6.70 -7.87
CA GLU A 87 -0.21 5.76 -6.92
C GLU A 87 -1.67 6.07 -6.54
N ALA A 88 -2.23 7.17 -7.01
CA ALA A 88 -3.65 7.51 -6.84
C ALA A 88 -4.36 7.80 -8.17
N HIS A 89 -3.72 7.58 -9.32
CA HIS A 89 -4.27 7.96 -10.63
C HIS A 89 -5.64 7.32 -10.88
N THR A 90 -5.75 6.03 -10.69
CA THR A 90 -7.02 5.31 -10.89
C THR A 90 -8.11 5.79 -9.94
N LEU A 91 -7.79 5.97 -8.65
CA LEU A 91 -8.74 6.48 -7.67
C LEU A 91 -9.18 7.92 -8.03
N LYS A 92 -8.24 8.78 -8.37
CA LYS A 92 -8.52 10.16 -8.79
C LYS A 92 -9.41 10.17 -10.02
N LYS A 93 -9.09 9.39 -11.05
CA LYS A 93 -9.89 9.29 -12.27
C LYS A 93 -11.33 8.85 -11.98
N ILE A 94 -11.54 7.86 -11.10
CA ILE A 94 -12.87 7.42 -10.70
C ILE A 94 -13.66 8.56 -10.04
N ILE A 95 -13.02 9.37 -9.19
CA ILE A 95 -13.68 10.46 -8.47
C ILE A 95 -13.92 11.67 -9.38
N ASP A 96 -13.03 11.98 -10.31
CA ASP A 96 -13.14 13.08 -11.27
C ASP A 96 -14.26 12.82 -12.30
N GLU A 97 -14.37 11.57 -12.79
CA GLU A 97 -15.38 11.19 -13.76
C GLU A 97 -16.78 11.02 -13.13
N GLU A 98 -16.84 10.71 -11.83
CA GLU A 98 -18.06 10.33 -11.13
C GLU A 98 -18.24 11.07 -9.80
N VAL A 99 -18.90 12.21 -9.86
CA VAL A 99 -19.16 13.06 -8.66
C VAL A 99 -20.15 12.40 -7.70
N TYR A 100 -21.04 11.53 -8.21
CA TYR A 100 -22.10 10.88 -7.42
C TYR A 100 -21.73 9.46 -7.04
N ALA A 101 -22.07 9.07 -5.81
CA ALA A 101 -21.81 7.71 -5.29
C ALA A 101 -22.25 6.58 -6.26
N LYS A 102 -23.39 6.76 -6.92
CA LYS A 102 -23.92 5.78 -7.89
C LYS A 102 -22.99 5.55 -9.09
N GLY A 103 -22.36 6.59 -9.59
CA GLY A 103 -21.37 6.50 -10.66
C GLY A 103 -20.09 5.81 -10.17
N ILE A 104 -19.59 6.19 -8.99
CA ILE A 104 -18.42 5.54 -8.37
C ILE A 104 -18.67 4.03 -8.21
N ILE A 105 -19.83 3.64 -7.68
CA ILE A 105 -20.21 2.23 -7.53
C ILE A 105 -20.22 1.52 -8.91
N LYS A 106 -20.85 2.12 -9.92
CA LYS A 106 -20.89 1.56 -11.27
C LYS A 106 -19.49 1.36 -11.84
N ARG A 107 -18.59 2.33 -11.63
CA ARG A 107 -17.21 2.27 -12.11
C ARG A 107 -16.41 1.17 -11.40
N LEU A 108 -16.50 1.09 -10.08
CA LEU A 108 -15.85 0.04 -9.30
C LEU A 108 -16.34 -1.36 -9.72
N LYS A 109 -17.65 -1.53 -9.89
CA LYS A 109 -18.25 -2.78 -10.40
C LYS A 109 -17.71 -3.15 -11.78
N SER A 110 -17.64 -2.21 -12.72
CA SER A 110 -17.13 -2.47 -14.08
C SER A 110 -15.66 -2.90 -14.10
N MET A 111 -14.86 -2.49 -13.10
CA MET A 111 -13.47 -2.89 -12.92
C MET A 111 -13.31 -4.16 -12.07
N GLY A 112 -14.42 -4.67 -11.49
CA GLY A 112 -14.42 -5.79 -10.57
C GLY A 112 -13.77 -5.47 -9.21
N ILE A 113 -13.61 -4.19 -8.86
CA ILE A 113 -12.98 -3.76 -7.60
C ILE A 113 -14.00 -3.85 -6.48
N THR A 114 -13.70 -4.64 -5.46
CA THR A 114 -14.55 -4.88 -4.28
C THR A 114 -13.96 -4.33 -3.00
N HIS A 115 -12.64 -4.10 -3.00
CA HIS A 115 -11.89 -3.64 -1.82
C HIS A 115 -10.96 -2.49 -2.18
N ILE A 116 -10.58 -1.70 -1.17
CA ILE A 116 -9.52 -0.69 -1.27
C ILE A 116 -8.59 -0.82 -0.07
N LEU A 117 -7.28 -0.83 -0.35
CA LEU A 117 -6.21 -0.75 0.65
C LEU A 117 -5.38 0.48 0.35
N PHE A 118 -5.30 1.40 1.29
CA PHE A 118 -4.63 2.68 1.05
C PHE A 118 -3.91 3.24 2.28
N ASN A 119 -2.95 4.11 2.01
CA ASN A 119 -2.30 4.92 3.03
C ASN A 119 -3.10 6.21 3.26
N HIS A 120 -3.69 6.34 4.46
CA HIS A 120 -4.52 7.48 4.84
C HIS A 120 -3.78 8.82 4.77
N SER A 121 -2.53 8.85 5.25
CA SER A 121 -1.75 10.09 5.29
C SER A 121 -1.45 10.66 3.91
N TYR A 122 -1.30 9.79 2.89
CA TYR A 122 -1.12 10.22 1.50
C TYR A 122 -2.43 10.53 0.79
N VAL A 123 -3.51 9.81 1.10
CA VAL A 123 -4.82 10.06 0.47
C VAL A 123 -5.48 11.32 1.02
N PHE A 124 -5.43 11.53 2.34
CA PHE A 124 -6.14 12.64 3.00
C PHE A 124 -5.21 13.72 3.56
N GLY A 125 -3.89 13.55 3.49
CA GLY A 125 -2.91 14.51 3.97
C GLY A 125 -2.72 15.73 3.06
N GLU A 126 -1.87 16.65 3.48
CA GLU A 126 -1.59 17.91 2.76
C GLU A 126 -0.98 17.68 1.37
N ASN A 127 -0.11 16.68 1.22
CA ASN A 127 0.55 16.33 -0.04
C ASN A 127 -0.25 15.32 -0.88
N SER A 128 -1.57 15.23 -0.68
CA SER A 128 -2.43 14.35 -1.48
C SER A 128 -2.51 14.81 -2.93
N ALA A 129 -2.51 13.87 -3.87
CA ALA A 129 -2.84 14.15 -5.27
C ALA A 129 -4.33 14.51 -5.47
N LEU A 130 -5.17 14.22 -4.46
CA LEU A 130 -6.59 14.57 -4.44
C LEU A 130 -6.78 16.00 -3.90
N SER A 131 -7.56 16.81 -4.59
CA SER A 131 -8.02 18.11 -4.13
C SER A 131 -8.89 17.98 -2.87
N MET A 132 -9.15 19.10 -2.19
CA MET A 132 -10.02 19.10 -1.02
C MET A 132 -11.45 18.59 -1.35
N GLY A 133 -11.99 18.94 -2.52
CA GLY A 133 -13.28 18.48 -2.98
C GLY A 133 -13.32 16.96 -3.21
N GLU A 134 -12.33 16.44 -3.94
CA GLU A 134 -12.20 15.00 -4.20
C GLU A 134 -12.03 14.17 -2.91
N ARG A 135 -11.25 14.69 -1.95
CA ARG A 135 -11.12 14.07 -0.62
C ARG A 135 -12.45 14.04 0.14
N ALA A 136 -13.25 15.11 0.04
CA ALA A 136 -14.57 15.17 0.66
C ALA A 136 -15.54 14.15 0.03
N ILE A 137 -15.53 14.04 -1.30
CA ILE A 137 -16.32 13.04 -2.05
C ILE A 137 -15.91 11.62 -1.62
N LEU A 138 -14.62 11.31 -1.64
CA LEU A 138 -14.10 10.01 -1.23
C LEU A 138 -14.46 9.68 0.23
N LYS A 139 -14.26 10.62 1.13
CA LYS A 139 -14.60 10.43 2.56
C LYS A 139 -16.08 10.10 2.74
N ASN A 140 -16.98 10.87 2.12
CA ASN A 140 -18.41 10.63 2.17
C ASN A 140 -18.79 9.28 1.55
N PHE A 141 -18.14 8.92 0.43
CA PHE A 141 -18.35 7.64 -0.22
C PHE A 141 -17.92 6.47 0.70
N LEU A 142 -16.75 6.53 1.30
CA LEU A 142 -16.27 5.48 2.22
C LEU A 142 -17.17 5.34 3.45
N ILE A 143 -17.66 6.44 4.02
CA ILE A 143 -18.55 6.41 5.19
C ILE A 143 -19.88 5.73 4.85
N ARG A 144 -20.44 5.95 3.65
CA ARG A 144 -21.78 5.49 3.30
C ARG A 144 -21.81 4.14 2.55
N HIS A 145 -20.75 3.83 1.81
CA HIS A 145 -20.71 2.72 0.85
C HIS A 145 -19.51 1.80 1.05
N ALA A 146 -18.84 1.87 2.21
CA ALA A 146 -17.74 0.96 2.51
C ALA A 146 -17.74 0.53 3.98
N GLN A 147 -17.43 -0.74 4.19
CA GLN A 147 -17.21 -1.29 5.52
C GLN A 147 -15.71 -1.36 5.80
N ARG A 148 -15.29 -0.77 6.91
CA ARG A 148 -13.91 -0.84 7.35
C ARG A 148 -13.62 -2.23 7.91
N ILE A 149 -12.65 -2.94 7.31
CA ILE A 149 -12.21 -4.26 7.74
C ILE A 149 -11.11 -4.14 8.79
N GLN A 150 -10.06 -3.38 8.47
CA GLN A 150 -8.91 -3.24 9.36
C GLN A 150 -8.23 -1.87 9.21
N VAL A 151 -7.64 -1.43 10.32
CA VAL A 151 -6.73 -0.27 10.39
C VAL A 151 -5.45 -0.70 11.07
N LYS A 152 -4.32 -0.34 10.52
CA LYS A 152 -3.00 -0.52 11.15
C LYS A 152 -2.11 0.66 10.80
N ASN A 153 -1.72 1.42 11.83
CA ASN A 153 -1.00 2.69 11.64
C ASN A 153 -1.76 3.63 10.68
N GLU A 154 -1.09 4.11 9.64
CA GLU A 154 -1.64 4.95 8.57
C GLU A 154 -2.35 4.19 7.45
N PHE A 155 -2.44 2.86 7.52
CA PHE A 155 -3.02 2.03 6.46
C PHE A 155 -4.43 1.57 6.81
N LEU A 156 -5.33 1.57 5.83
CA LEU A 156 -6.72 1.19 5.97
C LEU A 156 -7.15 0.24 4.86
N LEU A 157 -7.88 -0.80 5.28
CA LEU A 157 -8.53 -1.76 4.38
C LEU A 157 -10.05 -1.63 4.53
N TYR A 158 -10.73 -1.39 3.41
CA TYR A 158 -12.18 -1.33 3.31
C TYR A 158 -12.71 -2.32 2.28
N ARG A 159 -13.92 -2.82 2.52
CA ARG A 159 -14.75 -3.51 1.54
C ARG A 159 -15.86 -2.56 1.08
N PHE A 160 -16.10 -2.48 -0.21
CA PHE A 160 -17.20 -1.71 -0.75
C PHE A 160 -18.54 -2.48 -0.64
N VAL A 161 -19.58 -1.78 -0.23
CA VAL A 161 -20.97 -2.24 -0.30
C VAL A 161 -21.51 -1.73 -1.64
N LEU A 162 -21.56 -2.62 -2.61
CA LEU A 162 -21.83 -2.28 -4.01
C LEU A 162 -23.25 -2.67 -4.44
N ASP A 163 -24.20 -2.65 -3.53
CA ASP A 163 -25.62 -3.01 -3.83
C ASP A 163 -26.29 -1.99 -4.75
#